data_b4f5dedca4b9babcc00e1acd684cc022
#
_entry.id   b4f5dedca4b9babcc00e1acd684cc022
#
_cell.length_a   1.000
_cell.length_b   1.000
_cell.length_c   1.000
_cell.angle_alpha   90.00
_cell.angle_beta   90.00
_cell.angle_gamma   90.00
#
_symmetry.space_group_name_H-M   'P 1'
#
loop_
_entity.id
_entity.type
_entity.pdbx_description
1 polymer ?
#
loop_
_entity_poly.entity_id
_entity_poly.type
_entity_poly.pdbx_seq_one_letter_code
_entity_poly.pdbx_strand_id
1 'polypeptide(L)'
;MLKQAIPAGATVLEAGCGRTTRLADHRDRIARLVGIDLDGAAGRENSSLDEFIETDLSRPLPFDDATFDLVYSNFVVEHLDDPARTFREFHRVLRPDGWLVLLTSNRSNPFMAAARAMPQRLRVLVKRGGAGAVERDVFPARYRANTPAALEAATHAAGFTASPVAYVATLHRYGARLPGAAHVLRWAERALPERRRSTIVAAYRAS
;
A
#
# COMPACT_ATOMS: atom_id res chain seq x y z
N MET A 1 -3.33 -13.78 5.02
CA MET A 1 -2.04 -13.23 4.55
C MET A 1 -1.44 -12.32 5.62
N LEU A 2 -1.97 -11.12 5.93
CA LEU A 2 -1.35 -10.20 6.90
C LEU A 2 -1.14 -10.85 8.29
N LYS A 3 -2.18 -11.47 8.87
CA LYS A 3 -2.08 -12.17 10.16
C LYS A 3 -1.02 -13.28 10.19
N GLN A 4 -0.75 -13.93 9.06
CA GLN A 4 0.27 -14.97 8.94
C GLN A 4 1.69 -14.40 8.82
N ALA A 5 1.81 -13.19 8.27
CA ALA A 5 3.08 -12.50 8.10
C ALA A 5 3.55 -11.77 9.39
N ILE A 6 2.69 -11.63 10.40
CA ILE A 6 3.03 -10.97 11.68
C ILE A 6 3.35 -12.06 12.73
N PRO A 7 4.61 -12.30 13.08
CA PRO A 7 4.97 -13.16 14.21
C PRO A 7 4.45 -12.56 15.53
N ALA A 8 4.32 -13.39 16.56
CA ALA A 8 4.00 -12.88 17.89
C ALA A 8 5.18 -12.06 18.43
N GLY A 9 4.90 -10.87 18.96
CA GLY A 9 5.91 -9.95 19.46
C GLY A 9 6.73 -9.24 18.36
N ALA A 10 6.18 -9.13 17.14
CA ALA A 10 6.87 -8.54 16.00
C ALA A 10 7.23 -7.06 16.18
N THR A 11 8.39 -6.67 15.65
CA THR A 11 8.75 -5.27 15.38
C THR A 11 8.39 -4.95 13.94
N VAL A 12 7.46 -4.02 13.73
CA VAL A 12 6.85 -3.72 12.44
C VAL A 12 7.13 -2.30 12.00
N LEU A 13 7.52 -2.13 10.74
CA LEU A 13 7.60 -0.84 10.07
C LEU A 13 6.37 -0.66 9.17
N GLU A 14 5.62 0.41 9.34
CA GLU A 14 4.59 0.86 8.41
C GLU A 14 5.13 2.00 7.54
N ALA A 15 5.39 1.71 6.27
CA ALA A 15 5.88 2.68 5.29
C ALA A 15 4.71 3.37 4.58
N GLY A 16 4.60 4.68 4.79
CA GLY A 16 3.44 5.48 4.41
C GLY A 16 2.27 5.27 5.37
N CYS A 17 2.49 5.53 6.66
CA CYS A 17 1.55 5.21 7.72
C CYS A 17 0.31 6.13 7.75
N GLY A 18 0.42 7.35 7.19
CA GLY A 18 -0.67 8.32 7.23
C GLY A 18 -1.28 8.52 8.62
N ARG A 19 -2.56 8.91 8.66
CA ARG A 19 -3.30 9.18 9.93
C ARG A 19 -3.84 7.94 10.63
N THR A 20 -3.94 6.81 9.93
CA THR A 20 -4.57 5.60 10.47
C THR A 20 -3.93 4.36 9.87
N THR A 21 -3.76 3.32 10.66
CA THR A 21 -3.21 2.04 10.21
C THR A 21 -4.25 0.92 10.22
N ARG A 22 -4.08 -0.04 9.30
CA ARG A 22 -4.79 -1.33 9.31
C ARG A 22 -4.15 -2.33 10.27
N LEU A 23 -2.96 -2.05 10.77
CA LEU A 23 -2.25 -2.88 11.73
C LEU A 23 -2.85 -2.80 13.13
N ALA A 24 -3.70 -1.79 13.41
CA ALA A 24 -4.43 -1.67 14.66
C ALA A 24 -5.21 -2.93 15.02
N ASP A 25 -5.81 -3.62 14.01
CA ASP A 25 -6.56 -4.87 14.20
C ASP A 25 -5.66 -6.08 14.57
N HIS A 26 -4.35 -5.89 14.61
CA HIS A 26 -3.33 -6.91 14.86
C HIS A 26 -2.35 -6.53 15.98
N ARG A 27 -2.69 -5.52 16.79
CA ARG A 27 -1.81 -5.01 17.86
C ARG A 27 -1.45 -6.06 18.90
N ASP A 28 -2.29 -7.06 19.10
CA ASP A 28 -2.05 -8.20 19.97
C ASP A 28 -0.80 -9.02 19.60
N ARG A 29 -0.33 -8.89 18.36
CA ARG A 29 0.84 -9.59 17.83
C ARG A 29 2.07 -8.69 17.65
N ILE A 30 1.92 -7.38 17.76
CA ILE A 30 2.95 -6.39 17.48
C ILE A 30 3.48 -5.81 18.80
N ALA A 31 4.76 -6.04 19.09
CA ALA A 31 5.42 -5.46 20.26
C ALA A 31 5.81 -4.00 20.01
N ARG A 32 6.23 -3.66 18.78
CA ARG A 32 6.59 -2.29 18.41
C ARG A 32 6.14 -1.99 16.98
N LEU A 33 5.36 -0.93 16.81
CA LEU A 33 4.89 -0.41 15.53
C LEU A 33 5.50 0.97 15.27
N VAL A 34 6.41 1.01 14.31
CA VAL A 34 7.06 2.24 13.85
C VAL A 34 6.40 2.69 12.54
N GLY A 35 5.95 3.93 12.48
CA GLY A 35 5.41 4.52 11.25
C GLY A 35 6.39 5.50 10.63
N ILE A 36 6.49 5.49 9.30
CA ILE A 36 7.18 6.52 8.53
C ILE A 36 6.25 7.09 7.47
N ASP A 37 6.30 8.41 7.28
CA ASP A 37 5.54 9.12 6.25
C ASP A 37 6.25 10.41 5.87
N LEU A 38 5.99 10.91 4.65
CA LEU A 38 6.44 12.23 4.19
C LEU A 38 5.55 13.35 4.79
N ASP A 39 4.26 13.06 5.06
CA ASP A 39 3.35 13.98 5.75
C ASP A 39 3.51 13.86 7.27
N GLY A 40 4.41 14.68 7.82
CA GLY A 40 4.66 14.71 9.25
C GLY A 40 3.43 15.05 10.10
N ALA A 41 2.47 15.80 9.58
CA ALA A 41 1.24 16.11 10.31
C ALA A 41 0.33 14.88 10.39
N ALA A 42 0.17 14.16 9.27
CA ALA A 42 -0.62 12.94 9.23
C ALA A 42 -0.05 11.85 10.15
N GLY A 43 1.25 11.64 10.11
CA GLY A 43 1.90 10.62 10.94
C GLY A 43 1.82 10.91 12.44
N ARG A 44 1.97 12.17 12.85
CA ARG A 44 1.82 12.58 14.27
C ARG A 44 0.41 12.41 14.81
N GLU A 45 -0.61 12.47 13.96
CA GLU A 45 -2.00 12.21 14.34
C GLU A 45 -2.32 10.71 14.48
N ASN A 46 -1.45 9.82 14.01
CA ASN A 46 -1.68 8.37 14.05
C ASN A 46 -1.38 7.78 15.44
N SER A 47 -2.37 7.78 16.30
CA SER A 47 -2.28 7.30 17.68
C SER A 47 -2.08 5.78 17.83
N SER A 48 -2.10 5.02 16.71
CA SER A 48 -1.86 3.57 16.75
C SER A 48 -0.38 3.21 16.72
N LEU A 49 0.50 4.16 16.41
CA LEU A 49 1.94 3.97 16.34
C LEU A 49 2.58 4.10 17.72
N ASP A 50 3.64 3.32 17.96
CA ASP A 50 4.50 3.52 19.14
C ASP A 50 5.55 4.61 18.87
N GLU A 51 5.95 4.77 17.58
CA GLU A 51 6.92 5.74 17.15
C GLU A 51 6.60 6.22 15.73
N PHE A 52 6.80 7.51 15.47
CA PHE A 52 6.67 8.11 14.16
C PHE A 52 7.93 8.87 13.74
N ILE A 53 8.41 8.64 12.53
CA ILE A 53 9.53 9.35 11.93
C ILE A 53 9.10 9.96 10.59
N GLU A 54 9.20 11.28 10.47
CA GLU A 54 8.98 11.97 9.21
C GLU A 54 10.16 11.73 8.28
N THR A 55 9.93 11.02 7.16
CA THR A 55 10.98 10.69 6.20
C THR A 55 10.43 10.45 4.80
N ASP A 56 11.29 10.64 3.80
CA ASP A 56 11.01 10.40 2.40
C ASP A 56 11.53 9.01 1.99
N LEU A 57 10.64 8.15 1.49
CA LEU A 57 10.97 6.81 0.99
C LEU A 57 11.91 6.80 -0.23
N SER A 58 12.16 7.95 -0.84
CA SER A 58 13.18 8.12 -1.89
C SER A 58 14.60 8.23 -1.32
N ARG A 59 14.77 8.31 0.00
CA ARG A 59 16.04 8.41 0.71
C ARG A 59 16.37 7.11 1.44
N PRO A 60 17.64 6.91 1.90
CA PRO A 60 17.95 5.84 2.84
C PRO A 60 17.10 5.96 4.10
N LEU A 61 16.55 4.83 4.57
CA LEU A 61 15.73 4.82 5.78
C LEU A 61 16.61 4.96 7.04
N PRO A 62 16.16 5.72 8.05
CA PRO A 62 16.93 6.01 9.27
C PRO A 62 16.89 4.85 10.27
N PHE A 63 17.13 3.63 9.79
CA PHE A 63 17.14 2.41 10.60
C PHE A 63 18.34 1.56 10.26
N ASP A 64 18.80 0.79 11.24
CA ASP A 64 19.85 -0.20 11.05
C ASP A 64 19.34 -1.38 10.20
N ASP A 65 20.30 -2.15 9.65
CA ASP A 65 20.00 -3.38 8.92
C ASP A 65 19.31 -4.39 9.86
N ALA A 66 18.47 -5.24 9.31
CA ALA A 66 17.81 -6.34 10.02
C ALA A 66 17.08 -5.92 11.32
N THR A 67 16.39 -4.78 11.29
CA THR A 67 15.66 -4.23 12.45
C THR A 67 14.24 -4.79 12.58
N PHE A 68 13.53 -4.98 11.47
CA PHE A 68 12.10 -5.28 11.45
C PHE A 68 11.79 -6.72 11.04
N ASP A 69 10.76 -7.29 11.65
CA ASP A 69 10.21 -8.60 11.25
C ASP A 69 9.24 -8.47 10.08
N LEU A 70 8.60 -7.30 9.94
CA LEU A 70 7.66 -6.98 8.87
C LEU A 70 7.82 -5.53 8.43
N VAL A 71 7.87 -5.30 7.11
CA VAL A 71 7.56 -4.01 6.49
C VAL A 71 6.18 -4.10 5.86
N TYR A 72 5.29 -3.22 6.24
CA TYR A 72 3.93 -3.09 5.70
C TYR A 72 3.77 -1.77 4.95
N SER A 73 3.19 -1.80 3.75
CA SER A 73 2.93 -0.58 2.98
C SER A 73 1.58 -0.67 2.27
N ASN A 74 0.76 0.38 2.44
CA ASN A 74 -0.63 0.41 2.01
C ASN A 74 -0.94 1.64 1.16
N PHE A 75 -1.10 1.43 -0.16
CA PHE A 75 -1.34 2.47 -1.17
C PHE A 75 -0.24 3.55 -1.24
N VAL A 76 1.02 3.13 -1.17
CA VAL A 76 2.21 3.98 -1.28
C VAL A 76 2.99 3.70 -2.57
N VAL A 77 3.03 2.44 -3.02
CA VAL A 77 3.83 1.99 -4.17
C VAL A 77 3.50 2.79 -5.44
N GLU A 78 2.25 3.24 -5.59
CA GLU A 78 1.82 4.07 -6.71
C GLU A 78 2.49 5.45 -6.77
N HIS A 79 3.04 5.92 -5.66
CA HIS A 79 3.67 7.24 -5.53
C HIS A 79 5.19 7.20 -5.65
N LEU A 80 5.80 6.01 -5.57
CA LEU A 80 7.26 5.85 -5.62
C LEU A 80 7.86 6.26 -6.97
N ASP A 81 8.89 7.07 -6.93
CA ASP A 81 9.66 7.47 -8.10
C ASP A 81 10.65 6.37 -8.53
N ASP A 82 11.27 5.68 -7.59
CA ASP A 82 12.16 4.53 -7.80
C ASP A 82 11.77 3.37 -6.88
N PRO A 83 10.78 2.54 -7.27
CA PRO A 83 10.35 1.40 -6.47
C PRO A 83 11.48 0.41 -6.17
N ALA A 84 12.41 0.19 -7.11
CA ALA A 84 13.50 -0.76 -6.91
C ALA A 84 14.45 -0.31 -5.81
N ARG A 85 14.75 1.00 -5.74
CA ARG A 85 15.55 1.58 -4.65
C ARG A 85 14.83 1.45 -3.30
N THR A 86 13.55 1.83 -3.25
CA THR A 86 12.75 1.74 -2.02
C THR A 86 12.66 0.30 -1.53
N PHE A 87 12.48 -0.66 -2.43
CA PHE A 87 12.42 -2.08 -2.04
C PHE A 87 13.78 -2.61 -1.57
N ARG A 88 14.91 -2.13 -2.09
CA ARG A 88 16.24 -2.46 -1.53
C ARG A 88 16.39 -1.96 -0.10
N GLU A 89 15.90 -0.75 0.21
CA GLU A 89 15.89 -0.25 1.59
C GLU A 89 14.95 -1.07 2.49
N PHE A 90 13.77 -1.46 2.01
CA PHE A 90 12.89 -2.36 2.76
C PHE A 90 13.55 -3.72 3.02
N HIS A 91 14.28 -4.25 2.04
CA HIS A 91 15.04 -5.48 2.21
C HIS A 91 16.15 -5.33 3.24
N ARG A 92 16.92 -4.22 3.19
CA ARG A 92 18.01 -3.95 4.14
C ARG A 92 17.54 -3.89 5.58
N VAL A 93 16.42 -3.20 5.84
CA VAL A 93 15.92 -3.03 7.22
C VAL A 93 15.14 -4.24 7.74
N LEU A 94 14.75 -5.18 6.86
CA LEU A 94 14.14 -6.44 7.24
C LEU A 94 15.17 -7.42 7.76
N ARG A 95 14.80 -8.17 8.80
CA ARG A 95 15.53 -9.34 9.25
C ARG A 95 15.54 -10.42 8.17
N PRO A 96 16.55 -11.29 8.15
CA PRO A 96 16.48 -12.51 7.34
C PRO A 96 15.15 -13.23 7.57
N ASP A 97 14.52 -13.71 6.51
CA ASP A 97 13.19 -14.31 6.54
C ASP A 97 12.03 -13.37 6.95
N GLY A 98 12.28 -12.07 7.12
CA GLY A 98 11.26 -11.05 7.36
C GLY A 98 10.29 -10.87 6.19
N TRP A 99 9.15 -10.28 6.44
CA TRP A 99 8.11 -10.12 5.44
C TRP A 99 7.98 -8.68 4.94
N LEU A 100 7.82 -8.53 3.62
CA LEU A 100 7.31 -7.32 3.00
C LEU A 100 5.87 -7.57 2.55
N VAL A 101 4.90 -6.85 3.11
CA VAL A 101 3.49 -6.93 2.70
C VAL A 101 3.06 -5.61 2.08
N LEU A 102 2.61 -5.67 0.84
CA LEU A 102 2.23 -4.53 0.03
C LEU A 102 0.75 -4.60 -0.37
N LEU A 103 0.05 -3.49 -0.22
CA LEU A 103 -1.23 -3.25 -0.85
C LEU A 103 -1.07 -2.06 -1.80
N THR A 104 -1.43 -2.24 -3.07
CA THR A 104 -1.32 -1.16 -4.06
C THR A 104 -2.39 -1.23 -5.13
N SER A 105 -2.64 -0.11 -5.79
CA SER A 105 -3.58 -0.01 -6.90
C SER A 105 -3.10 -0.84 -8.09
N ASN A 106 -4.01 -1.60 -8.70
CA ASN A 106 -3.70 -2.40 -9.89
C ASN A 106 -3.92 -1.57 -11.18
N ARG A 107 -2.85 -1.19 -11.83
CA ARG A 107 -2.90 -0.45 -13.10
C ARG A 107 -3.56 -1.24 -14.24
N SER A 108 -3.59 -2.58 -14.15
CA SER A 108 -4.22 -3.46 -15.13
C SER A 108 -5.75 -3.51 -15.00
N ASN A 109 -6.34 -2.87 -13.99
CA ASN A 109 -7.78 -2.79 -13.82
C ASN A 109 -8.38 -1.83 -14.87
N PRO A 110 -9.38 -2.26 -15.68
CA PRO A 110 -9.95 -1.44 -16.75
C PRO A 110 -10.69 -0.20 -16.24
N PHE A 111 -11.34 -0.26 -15.07
CA PHE A 111 -12.00 0.89 -14.48
C PHE A 111 -11.00 1.95 -14.01
N MET A 112 -9.88 1.52 -13.44
CA MET A 112 -8.78 2.41 -13.07
C MET A 112 -8.12 3.03 -14.31
N ALA A 113 -8.01 2.28 -15.40
CA ALA A 113 -7.52 2.78 -16.69
C ALA A 113 -8.47 3.85 -17.28
N ALA A 114 -9.78 3.58 -17.28
CA ALA A 114 -10.80 4.52 -17.71
C ALA A 114 -10.81 5.81 -16.86
N ALA A 115 -10.70 5.68 -15.54
CA ALA A 115 -10.64 6.82 -14.64
C ALA A 115 -9.40 7.73 -14.89
N ARG A 116 -8.26 7.13 -15.29
CA ARG A 116 -7.05 7.90 -15.68
C ARG A 116 -7.22 8.61 -17.01
N ALA A 117 -7.89 7.98 -17.97
CA ALA A 117 -8.16 8.57 -19.30
C ALA A 117 -9.23 9.69 -19.23
N MET A 118 -9.96 9.79 -18.14
CA MET A 118 -11.02 10.77 -17.95
C MET A 118 -10.45 12.20 -17.89
N PRO A 119 -11.04 13.18 -18.61
CA PRO A 119 -10.65 14.59 -18.51
C PRO A 119 -10.68 15.09 -17.06
N GLN A 120 -9.74 15.98 -16.73
CA GLN A 120 -9.58 16.47 -15.34
C GLN A 120 -10.87 17.07 -14.76
N ARG A 121 -11.64 17.82 -15.57
CA ARG A 121 -12.93 18.40 -15.16
C ARG A 121 -13.93 17.34 -14.69
N LEU A 122 -14.00 16.21 -15.40
CA LEU A 122 -14.91 15.13 -15.07
C LEU A 122 -14.39 14.32 -13.84
N ARG A 123 -13.08 14.16 -13.70
CA ARG A 123 -12.47 13.57 -12.50
C ARG A 123 -12.80 14.33 -11.22
N VAL A 124 -12.74 15.65 -11.27
CA VAL A 124 -13.10 16.51 -10.13
C VAL A 124 -14.58 16.32 -9.75
N LEU A 125 -15.47 16.26 -10.75
CA LEU A 125 -16.90 16.04 -10.52
C LEU A 125 -17.17 14.67 -9.85
N VAL A 126 -16.54 13.61 -10.35
CA VAL A 126 -16.66 12.26 -9.78
C VAL A 126 -16.07 12.19 -8.35
N LYS A 127 -14.94 12.86 -8.10
CA LYS A 127 -14.36 12.93 -6.75
C LYS A 127 -15.28 13.67 -5.77
N ARG A 128 -15.90 14.78 -6.18
CA ARG A 128 -16.84 15.54 -5.33
C ARG A 128 -18.10 14.75 -5.00
N GLY A 129 -18.56 13.89 -5.90
CA GLY A 129 -19.76 13.06 -5.70
C GLY A 129 -19.55 11.75 -4.97
N GLY A 130 -18.36 11.16 -4.95
CA GLY A 130 -18.21 9.77 -4.55
C GLY A 130 -17.13 9.44 -3.52
N ALA A 131 -16.04 10.15 -3.49
CA ALA A 131 -14.94 9.83 -2.58
C ALA A 131 -14.60 11.04 -1.71
N GLY A 132 -14.77 10.91 -0.41
CA GLY A 132 -14.33 11.90 0.57
C GLY A 132 -12.83 11.90 0.81
N ALA A 133 -12.03 11.81 -0.25
CA ALA A 133 -10.60 12.08 -0.15
C ALA A 133 -10.41 13.56 0.17
N VAL A 134 -9.88 13.87 1.32
CA VAL A 134 -9.47 15.22 1.67
C VAL A 134 -8.38 15.61 0.68
N GLU A 135 -8.50 16.76 0.05
CA GLU A 135 -7.63 17.26 -1.04
C GLU A 135 -6.13 17.35 -0.61
N ARG A 136 -5.86 17.30 0.68
CA ARG A 136 -4.53 17.36 1.30
C ARG A 136 -3.70 16.06 1.18
N ASP A 137 -4.33 14.91 0.90
CA ASP A 137 -3.65 13.60 0.92
C ASP A 137 -3.38 13.07 -0.50
N VAL A 138 -3.35 13.92 -1.51
CA VAL A 138 -3.15 13.50 -2.91
C VAL A 138 -1.72 13.75 -3.35
N PHE A 139 -0.83 12.81 -3.05
CA PHE A 139 0.48 12.75 -3.70
C PHE A 139 0.33 12.37 -5.19
N PRO A 140 1.20 12.90 -6.08
CA PRO A 140 1.17 12.53 -7.49
C PRO A 140 1.47 11.05 -7.66
N ALA A 141 0.58 10.31 -8.34
CA ALA A 141 0.78 8.89 -8.59
C ALA A 141 1.62 8.66 -9.85
N ARG A 142 2.71 7.90 -9.72
CA ARG A 142 3.68 7.55 -10.78
C ARG A 142 3.35 6.21 -11.43
N TYR A 143 2.78 5.26 -10.69
CA TYR A 143 2.40 3.92 -11.16
C TYR A 143 3.55 3.12 -11.82
N ARG A 144 4.77 3.20 -11.30
CA ARG A 144 5.95 2.53 -11.89
C ARG A 144 5.99 1.03 -11.61
N ALA A 145 5.46 0.58 -10.46
CA ALA A 145 5.43 -0.84 -10.05
C ALA A 145 4.01 -1.36 -9.78
N ASN A 146 2.98 -0.81 -10.42
CA ASN A 146 1.57 -1.10 -10.13
C ASN A 146 0.91 -2.11 -11.09
N THR A 147 1.69 -2.97 -11.69
CA THR A 147 1.22 -4.20 -12.35
C THR A 147 1.88 -5.40 -11.68
N PRO A 148 1.26 -6.60 -11.70
CA PRO A 148 1.86 -7.78 -11.10
C PRO A 148 3.30 -8.03 -11.55
N ALA A 149 3.54 -7.98 -12.87
CA ALA A 149 4.87 -8.21 -13.43
C ALA A 149 5.90 -7.13 -13.03
N ALA A 150 5.51 -5.85 -13.04
CA ALA A 150 6.42 -4.76 -12.65
C ALA A 150 6.74 -4.79 -11.15
N LEU A 151 5.75 -5.15 -10.31
CA LEU A 151 5.93 -5.29 -8.88
C LEU A 151 6.87 -6.46 -8.57
N GLU A 152 6.64 -7.61 -9.19
CA GLU A 152 7.48 -8.80 -9.05
C GLU A 152 8.93 -8.54 -9.51
N ALA A 153 9.10 -7.91 -10.68
CA ALA A 153 10.44 -7.56 -11.18
C ALA A 153 11.19 -6.63 -10.22
N ALA A 154 10.51 -5.60 -9.68
CA ALA A 154 11.13 -4.63 -8.79
C ALA A 154 11.49 -5.25 -7.42
N THR A 155 10.63 -6.11 -6.87
CA THR A 155 10.90 -6.80 -5.60
C THR A 155 11.97 -7.88 -5.74
N HIS A 156 11.95 -8.64 -6.83
CA HIS A 156 12.98 -9.63 -7.12
C HIS A 156 14.37 -8.98 -7.30
N ALA A 157 14.45 -7.86 -8.01
CA ALA A 157 15.69 -7.09 -8.17
C ALA A 157 16.22 -6.51 -6.84
N ALA A 158 15.38 -6.45 -5.81
CA ALA A 158 15.74 -6.01 -4.46
C ALA A 158 16.10 -7.16 -3.50
N GLY A 159 16.10 -8.43 -3.96
CA GLY A 159 16.48 -9.59 -3.15
C GLY A 159 15.30 -10.33 -2.51
N PHE A 160 14.05 -9.98 -2.84
CA PHE A 160 12.89 -10.67 -2.30
C PHE A 160 12.52 -11.93 -3.09
N THR A 161 12.09 -12.96 -2.37
CA THR A 161 11.47 -14.14 -2.96
C THR A 161 9.95 -13.98 -3.02
N ALA A 162 9.35 -14.38 -4.16
CA ALA A 162 7.92 -14.22 -4.40
C ALA A 162 7.08 -15.15 -3.52
N SER A 163 5.98 -14.62 -3.00
CA SER A 163 4.88 -15.35 -2.39
C SER A 163 3.60 -15.14 -3.21
N PRO A 164 2.53 -15.92 -2.99
CA PRO A 164 1.29 -15.76 -3.74
C PRO A 164 0.75 -14.33 -3.68
N VAL A 165 0.42 -13.79 -4.86
CA VAL A 165 -0.23 -12.48 -5.01
C VAL A 165 -1.74 -12.68 -5.01
N ALA A 166 -2.46 -11.94 -4.18
CA ALA A 166 -3.91 -11.90 -4.16
C ALA A 166 -4.43 -10.60 -4.82
N TYR A 167 -5.60 -10.69 -5.43
CA TYR A 167 -6.26 -9.56 -6.08
C TYR A 167 -7.60 -9.30 -5.45
N VAL A 168 -7.79 -8.08 -4.93
CA VAL A 168 -8.99 -7.72 -4.15
C VAL A 168 -9.82 -6.67 -4.88
N ALA A 169 -11.14 -6.87 -4.87
CA ALA A 169 -12.11 -5.92 -5.39
C ALA A 169 -12.34 -4.80 -4.37
N THR A 170 -11.89 -3.58 -4.65
CA THR A 170 -12.02 -2.43 -3.74
C THR A 170 -12.70 -1.21 -4.35
N LEU A 171 -13.08 -1.25 -5.64
CA LEU A 171 -13.75 -0.12 -6.33
C LEU A 171 -15.05 0.32 -5.66
N HIS A 172 -15.77 -0.60 -4.99
CA HIS A 172 -17.01 -0.28 -4.27
C HIS A 172 -16.81 0.83 -3.22
N ARG A 173 -15.60 1.03 -2.71
CA ARG A 173 -15.28 2.10 -1.77
C ARG A 173 -15.47 3.50 -2.37
N TYR A 174 -15.23 3.64 -3.69
CA TYR A 174 -15.43 4.91 -4.40
C TYR A 174 -16.92 5.24 -4.61
N GLY A 175 -17.80 4.24 -4.59
CA GLY A 175 -19.25 4.41 -4.71
C GLY A 175 -20.00 4.46 -3.37
N ALA A 176 -19.31 4.42 -2.24
CA ALA A 176 -19.93 4.25 -0.93
C ALA A 176 -20.96 5.34 -0.54
N ARG A 177 -20.83 6.54 -1.12
CA ARG A 177 -21.73 7.69 -0.88
C ARG A 177 -22.93 7.77 -1.83
N LEU A 178 -22.95 6.97 -2.89
CA LEU A 178 -24.03 6.96 -3.87
C LEU A 178 -24.89 5.70 -3.68
N PRO A 179 -26.21 5.83 -3.45
CA PRO A 179 -27.10 4.69 -3.26
C PRO A 179 -26.97 3.69 -4.42
N GLY A 180 -26.73 2.42 -4.12
CA GLY A 180 -26.59 1.36 -5.11
C GLY A 180 -25.26 1.28 -5.85
N ALA A 181 -24.51 2.38 -5.99
CA ALA A 181 -23.27 2.42 -6.77
C ALA A 181 -22.18 1.47 -6.23
N ALA A 182 -22.06 1.36 -4.92
CA ALA A 182 -21.13 0.41 -4.30
C ALA A 182 -21.43 -1.06 -4.68
N HIS A 183 -22.69 -1.44 -4.76
CA HIS A 183 -23.11 -2.79 -5.18
C HIS A 183 -22.80 -3.04 -6.65
N VAL A 184 -23.13 -2.09 -7.53
CA VAL A 184 -22.83 -2.18 -8.97
C VAL A 184 -21.33 -2.30 -9.22
N LEU A 185 -20.52 -1.42 -8.60
CA LEU A 185 -19.07 -1.45 -8.73
C LEU A 185 -18.46 -2.76 -8.20
N ARG A 186 -18.98 -3.27 -7.08
CA ARG A 186 -18.54 -4.56 -6.52
C ARG A 186 -18.86 -5.71 -7.46
N TRP A 187 -20.08 -5.74 -8.01
CA TRP A 187 -20.50 -6.78 -8.95
C TRP A 187 -19.67 -6.71 -10.24
N ALA A 188 -19.56 -5.52 -10.84
CA ALA A 188 -18.79 -5.32 -12.07
C ALA A 188 -17.32 -5.71 -11.91
N GLU A 189 -16.72 -5.37 -10.77
CA GLU A 189 -15.32 -5.73 -10.49
C GLU A 189 -15.15 -7.24 -10.23
N ARG A 190 -16.12 -7.89 -9.57
CA ARG A 190 -16.08 -9.34 -9.35
C ARG A 190 -16.27 -10.15 -10.63
N ALA A 191 -16.94 -9.59 -11.64
CA ALA A 191 -17.06 -10.19 -12.98
C ALA A 191 -15.75 -10.16 -13.77
N LEU A 192 -14.77 -9.34 -13.37
CA LEU A 192 -13.44 -9.34 -13.97
C LEU A 192 -12.63 -10.57 -13.56
N PRO A 193 -11.72 -11.06 -14.43
CA PRO A 193 -10.68 -12.00 -14.02
C PRO A 193 -9.93 -11.47 -12.81
N GLU A 194 -9.58 -12.34 -11.86
CA GLU A 194 -8.97 -11.93 -10.58
C GLU A 194 -7.79 -10.97 -10.75
N ARG A 195 -6.87 -11.28 -11.68
CA ARG A 195 -5.70 -10.46 -12.00
C ARG A 195 -6.02 -9.03 -12.46
N ARG A 196 -7.27 -8.74 -12.77
CA ARG A 196 -7.76 -7.40 -13.17
C ARG A 196 -8.55 -6.69 -12.08
N ARG A 197 -8.70 -7.26 -10.88
CA ARG A 197 -9.29 -6.54 -9.73
C ARG A 197 -8.43 -5.35 -9.34
N SER A 198 -9.04 -4.36 -8.70
CA SER A 198 -8.45 -3.01 -8.50
C SER A 198 -7.26 -2.95 -7.56
N THR A 199 -7.10 -3.89 -6.65
CA THR A 199 -6.03 -3.89 -5.65
C THR A 199 -5.19 -5.16 -5.72
N ILE A 200 -3.88 -4.99 -5.77
CA ILE A 200 -2.89 -6.04 -5.59
C ILE A 200 -2.55 -6.11 -4.10
N VAL A 201 -2.61 -7.30 -3.54
CA VAL A 201 -2.10 -7.63 -2.20
C VAL A 201 -0.99 -8.64 -2.39
N ALA A 202 0.23 -8.27 -2.08
CA ALA A 202 1.40 -9.11 -2.27
C ALA A 202 2.19 -9.24 -0.97
N ALA A 203 2.75 -10.42 -0.75
CA ALA A 203 3.69 -10.67 0.33
C ALA A 203 4.97 -11.26 -0.26
N TYR A 204 6.10 -10.83 0.24
CA TYR A 204 7.42 -11.26 -0.19
C TYR A 204 8.28 -11.57 1.03
N ARG A 205 9.22 -12.49 0.89
CA ARG A 205 10.21 -12.80 1.93
C ARG A 205 11.56 -12.17 1.59
N ALA A 206 12.20 -11.58 2.59
CA ALA A 206 13.61 -11.21 2.52
C ALA A 206 14.44 -12.49 2.60
N SER A 207 15.32 -12.69 1.61
CA SER A 207 16.21 -13.88 1.52
C SER A 207 17.62 -13.53 1.93
#